data_4401516dc4bc3ff5821cd2a5ba72f53a
#
_entry.id   4401516dc4bc3ff5821cd2a5ba72f53a
#
_cell.length_a   1.000
_cell.length_b   1.000
_cell.length_c   1.000
_cell.angle_alpha   90.00
_cell.angle_beta   90.00
_cell.angle_gamma   90.00
#
_symmetry.space_group_name_H-M   'P 1'
#
loop_
_entity.id
_entity.type
_entity.pdbx_description
1 polymer ?
#
loop_
_entity_poly.entity_id
_entity_poly.type
_entity_poly.pdbx_seq_one_letter_code
_entity_poly.pdbx_strand_id
1 'polypeptide(L)'
;MRYLVIAAAAWVGLCSSASAQPAPSPFIGQIMIFAGNFCPRQWAATDGTVLQINQYNLLFAVLGAQYGGDGQTNFALPNAQPILTKNGPPLTQCIALYGAFPLRE
;
A
#
# COMPACT_ATOMS: atom_id res chain seq x y z
N MET A 1 -28.45 -33.81 -44.45
CA MET A 1 -28.13 -33.54 -44.07
C MET A 1 -27.69 -32.96 -43.34
N ARG A 2 -27.54 -32.74 -42.88
CA ARG A 2 -27.21 -32.25 -42.24
C ARG A 2 -26.63 -31.69 -41.57
N TYR A 3 -26.33 -31.38 -41.17
CA TYR A 3 -25.80 -30.90 -40.58
C TYR A 3 -25.49 -30.22 -39.82
N LEU A 4 -25.22 -29.93 -39.38
CA LEU A 4 -24.82 -29.32 -38.68
C LEU A 4 -24.43 -28.83 -37.86
N VAL A 5 -24.08 -28.52 -37.43
CA VAL A 5 -23.77 -28.13 -36.75
C VAL A 5 -23.19 -27.58 -36.02
N ILE A 6 -22.89 -27.23 -35.60
CA ILE A 6 -22.36 -26.83 -35.01
C ILE A 6 -21.82 -26.06 -34.41
N ALA A 7 -21.50 -25.71 -34.22
CA ALA A 7 -21.02 -24.84 -33.90
C ALA A 7 -20.88 -24.33 -32.75
N ALA A 8 -21.09 -24.01 -32.42
CA ALA A 8 -21.17 -23.50 -31.38
C ALA A 8 -20.14 -23.31 -30.51
N ALA A 9 -19.77 -23.61 -30.02
CA ALA A 9 -18.88 -23.55 -29.18
C ALA A 9 -18.06 -22.55 -28.98
N ALA A 10 -17.94 -21.88 -29.55
CA ALA A 10 -17.07 -21.09 -29.57
C ALA A 10 -16.85 -20.30 -28.45
N TRP A 11 -17.48 -19.89 -27.85
CA TRP A 11 -17.21 -18.90 -27.08
C TRP A 11 -16.77 -19.11 -25.84
N VAL A 12 -16.41 -20.08 -25.57
CA VAL A 12 -16.00 -20.27 -24.48
C VAL A 12 -15.02 -19.43 -23.87
N GLY A 13 -14.12 -19.11 -24.32
CA GLY A 13 -13.10 -18.56 -23.70
C GLY A 13 -13.17 -17.29 -23.23
N LEU A 14 -14.15 -16.73 -23.45
CA LEU A 14 -14.13 -15.48 -23.18
C LEU A 14 -14.06 -15.12 -21.85
N CYS A 15 -14.66 -15.64 -21.08
CA CYS A 15 -14.75 -15.08 -19.89
C CYS A 15 -13.59 -15.15 -19.06
N SER A 16 -12.79 -15.95 -19.31
CA SER A 16 -11.80 -16.07 -18.45
C SER A 16 -10.97 -14.93 -18.19
N SER A 17 -11.08 -14.09 -18.96
CA SER A 17 -10.21 -13.09 -18.84
C SER A 17 -10.29 -12.30 -17.70
N ALA A 18 -11.02 -12.56 -16.98
CA ALA A 18 -11.12 -11.75 -16.01
C ALA A 18 -10.04 -11.68 -15.14
N SER A 19 -9.14 -11.52 -15.41
CA SER A 19 -8.18 -11.48 -14.63
C SER A 19 -8.10 -10.41 -13.74
N ALA A 20 -7.59 -10.59 -12.73
CA ALA A 20 -7.38 -9.59 -11.84
C ALA A 20 -6.41 -8.64 -12.32
N GLN A 21 -6.68 -7.44 -12.21
CA GLN A 21 -5.71 -6.47 -12.39
C GLN A 21 -4.97 -6.28 -11.13
N PRO A 22 -3.70 -6.08 -11.15
CA PRO A 22 -2.98 -5.77 -9.93
C PRO A 22 -3.51 -4.48 -9.36
N ALA A 23 -3.58 -4.43 -8.08
CA ALA A 23 -3.97 -3.21 -7.43
C ALA A 23 -2.94 -2.13 -7.77
N PRO A 24 -3.37 -0.92 -7.95
CA PRO A 24 -2.42 0.14 -8.21
C PRO A 24 -1.46 0.28 -7.05
N SER A 25 -0.24 0.52 -7.34
CA SER A 25 0.73 0.72 -6.29
C SER A 25 0.49 2.04 -5.60
N PRO A 26 0.63 2.09 -4.31
CA PRO A 26 0.53 3.36 -3.63
C PRO A 26 1.76 4.21 -3.94
N PHE A 27 1.68 5.50 -3.61
CA PHE A 27 2.89 6.29 -3.58
C PHE A 27 3.64 5.95 -2.30
N ILE A 28 4.95 5.95 -2.40
CA ILE A 28 5.75 5.70 -1.23
C ILE A 28 5.52 6.84 -0.24
N GLY A 29 5.31 6.52 1.01
CA GLY A 29 4.98 7.52 2.02
C GLY A 29 3.49 7.85 2.13
N GLN A 30 2.65 7.21 1.32
CA GLN A 30 1.22 7.44 1.39
C GLN A 30 0.66 6.86 2.68
N ILE A 31 -0.28 7.55 3.28
CA ILE A 31 -0.90 7.09 4.51
C ILE A 31 -2.27 6.53 4.19
N MET A 32 -2.61 5.41 4.79
CA MET A 32 -3.96 4.89 4.67
C MET A 32 -4.51 4.56 6.04
N ILE A 33 -5.81 4.52 6.14
CA ILE A 33 -6.50 4.12 7.36
C ILE A 33 -7.09 2.75 7.10
N PHE A 34 -6.80 1.82 7.99
CA PHE A 34 -7.17 0.44 7.80
C PHE A 34 -7.95 -0.02 9.02
N ALA A 35 -9.03 -0.71 8.80
CA ALA A 35 -9.88 -1.11 9.91
C ALA A 35 -9.36 -2.33 10.66
N GLY A 36 -8.41 -3.05 10.09
CA GLY A 36 -7.83 -4.17 10.80
C GLY A 36 -6.88 -3.71 11.89
N ASN A 37 -6.41 -4.64 12.69
CA ASN A 37 -5.54 -4.30 13.78
C ASN A 37 -4.07 -4.53 13.41
N PHE A 38 -3.75 -4.51 12.14
CA PHE A 38 -2.39 -4.69 11.65
C PHE A 38 -2.23 -3.88 10.38
N CYS A 39 -1.00 -3.66 9.93
CA CYS A 39 -0.76 -3.04 8.64
C CYS A 39 -0.44 -4.12 7.62
N PRO A 40 -0.99 -4.01 6.42
CA PRO A 40 -0.71 -5.01 5.39
C PRO A 40 0.77 -5.05 5.02
N ARG A 41 1.15 -6.08 4.27
CA ARG A 41 2.51 -6.23 3.83
C ARG A 41 2.99 -4.98 3.12
N GLN A 42 4.21 -4.58 3.38
CA GLN A 42 4.85 -3.41 2.80
C GLN A 42 4.30 -2.08 3.32
N TRP A 43 3.50 -2.14 4.34
CA TRP A 43 3.04 -0.97 5.07
C TRP A 43 3.49 -1.10 6.52
N ALA A 44 3.68 0.00 7.17
CA ALA A 44 4.08 0.00 8.56
C ALA A 44 3.18 0.91 9.37
N ALA A 45 3.02 0.60 10.62
CA ALA A 45 2.21 1.44 11.48
C ALA A 45 2.89 2.78 11.71
N THR A 46 2.09 3.83 11.81
CA THR A 46 2.63 5.16 12.06
C THR A 46 2.78 5.35 13.56
N ASP A 47 3.75 4.65 14.12
CA ASP A 47 3.95 4.62 15.55
C ASP A 47 5.29 5.21 15.98
N GLY A 48 5.97 5.88 15.08
CA GLY A 48 7.24 6.51 15.43
C GLY A 48 8.45 5.61 15.32
N THR A 49 8.28 4.43 14.74
CA THR A 49 9.40 3.51 14.60
C THR A 49 10.54 4.13 13.82
N VAL A 50 11.76 3.88 14.26
CA VAL A 50 12.95 4.40 13.60
C VAL A 50 13.44 3.38 12.58
N LEU A 51 13.68 3.83 11.37
CA LEU A 51 14.14 2.98 10.29
C LEU A 51 15.52 3.43 9.81
N GLN A 52 16.25 2.51 9.20
CA GLN A 52 17.57 2.80 8.66
C GLN A 52 17.44 3.42 7.28
N ILE A 53 18.15 4.50 7.04
CA ILE A 53 18.08 5.17 5.74
C ILE A 53 18.58 4.26 4.64
N ASN A 54 19.61 3.46 4.88
CA ASN A 54 20.16 2.65 3.80
C ASN A 54 19.22 1.53 3.37
N GLN A 55 18.21 1.21 4.15
CA GLN A 55 17.23 0.20 3.76
C GLN A 55 15.97 0.85 3.17
N TYR A 56 15.70 2.09 3.51
CA TYR A 56 14.49 2.76 3.09
C TYR A 56 14.82 4.13 2.53
N ASN A 57 15.82 4.19 1.65
CA ASN A 57 16.30 5.47 1.19
C ASN A 57 15.26 6.26 0.40
N LEU A 58 14.39 5.59 -0.34
CA LEU A 58 13.37 6.32 -1.08
C LEU A 58 12.32 6.90 -0.15
N LEU A 59 11.97 6.16 0.89
CA LEU A 59 11.04 6.68 1.88
C LEU A 59 11.67 7.88 2.59
N PHE A 60 12.95 7.79 2.91
CA PHE A 60 13.62 8.93 3.53
C PHE A 60 13.64 10.13 2.60
N ALA A 61 13.75 9.92 1.29
CA ALA A 61 13.71 11.03 0.35
C ALA A 61 12.38 11.76 0.41
N VAL A 62 11.31 11.08 0.76
CA VAL A 62 10.01 11.70 0.90
C VAL A 62 9.82 12.32 2.27
N LEU A 63 10.17 11.58 3.32
CA LEU A 63 9.88 12.01 4.67
C LEU A 63 10.96 12.89 5.28
N GLY A 64 12.19 12.64 4.94
CA GLY A 64 13.26 13.31 5.64
C GLY A 64 13.28 12.91 7.10
N ALA A 65 13.84 13.74 7.92
CA ALA A 65 13.90 13.51 9.36
C ALA A 65 12.91 14.37 10.11
N GLN A 66 11.84 14.80 9.44
CA GLN A 66 10.90 15.72 10.08
C GLN A 66 10.11 15.08 11.20
N TYR A 67 10.07 13.76 11.27
CA TYR A 67 9.35 13.07 12.34
C TYR A 67 10.31 12.48 13.38
N GLY A 68 11.59 12.63 13.19
CA GLY A 68 12.57 12.13 14.16
C GLY A 68 13.73 11.44 13.50
N GLY A 69 14.62 10.95 14.31
CA GLY A 69 15.84 10.33 13.81
C GLY A 69 16.95 11.35 13.63
N ASP A 70 18.16 10.86 13.32
CA ASP A 70 19.29 11.75 13.18
C ASP A 70 19.41 12.31 11.76
N GLY A 71 18.68 11.76 10.80
CA GLY A 71 18.73 12.24 9.44
C GLY A 71 19.98 11.88 8.68
N GLN A 72 20.87 11.10 9.28
CA GLN A 72 22.08 10.68 8.62
C GLN A 72 22.16 9.17 8.50
N THR A 73 21.82 8.44 9.54
CA THR A 73 21.79 6.99 9.48
C THR A 73 20.40 6.45 9.67
N ASN A 74 19.51 7.23 10.28
CA ASN A 74 18.16 6.75 10.54
C ASN A 74 17.17 7.90 10.47
N PHE A 75 15.91 7.56 10.43
CA PHE A 75 14.81 8.51 10.44
C PHE A 75 13.62 7.82 11.07
N ALA A 76 12.68 8.58 11.59
CA ALA A 76 11.52 8.02 12.24
C ALA A 76 10.29 8.17 11.37
N LEU A 77 9.40 7.20 11.47
CA LEU A 77 8.08 7.30 10.86
C LEU A 77 7.22 8.27 11.66
N PRO A 78 6.19 8.82 11.05
CA PRO A 78 5.27 9.65 11.80
C PRO A 78 4.67 8.89 12.97
N ASN A 79 4.44 9.58 14.06
CA ASN A 79 3.80 8.97 15.21
C ASN A 79 2.41 9.60 15.31
N ALA A 80 1.47 9.05 14.57
CA ALA A 80 0.15 9.62 14.44
C ALA A 80 -0.72 9.25 15.62
N GLN A 81 -1.62 10.14 15.97
CA GLN A 81 -2.55 9.82 17.02
C GLN A 81 -3.59 8.84 16.52
N PRO A 82 -4.09 7.98 17.36
CA PRO A 82 -5.10 7.01 16.92
C PRO A 82 -6.38 7.71 16.50
N ILE A 83 -7.05 7.13 15.54
CA ILE A 83 -8.35 7.60 15.11
C ILE A 83 -9.38 6.75 15.83
N LEU A 84 -10.15 7.36 16.69
CA LEU A 84 -11.06 6.60 17.53
C LEU A 84 -12.35 6.32 16.80
N THR A 85 -12.95 5.18 17.10
CA THR A 85 -14.26 4.83 16.58
C THR A 85 -15.27 4.94 17.70
N LYS A 86 -16.52 5.04 17.34
CA LYS A 86 -17.53 5.21 18.35
C LYS A 86 -17.71 3.96 19.17
N ASN A 87 -17.68 2.82 18.54
CA ASN A 87 -17.93 1.58 19.24
C ASN A 87 -16.90 0.55 18.84
N GLY A 88 -15.74 0.63 19.30
CA GLY A 88 -14.75 -0.37 18.98
C GLY A 88 -13.35 0.16 19.11
N PRO A 89 -12.38 -0.63 18.69
CA PRO A 89 -10.99 -0.22 18.81
C PRO A 89 -10.67 0.90 17.83
N PRO A 90 -9.57 1.60 18.05
CA PRO A 90 -9.16 2.64 17.13
C PRO A 90 -8.83 2.08 15.76
N LEU A 91 -8.94 2.92 14.76
CA LEU A 91 -8.52 2.53 13.41
C LEU A 91 -7.00 2.58 13.32
N THR A 92 -6.45 1.75 12.45
CA THR A 92 -5.02 1.66 12.27
C THR A 92 -4.60 2.58 11.14
N GLN A 93 -3.55 3.35 11.35
CA GLN A 93 -2.97 4.16 10.29
C GLN A 93 -1.69 3.53 9.85
N CYS A 94 -1.51 3.39 8.57
CA CYS A 94 -0.34 2.74 8.01
C CYS A 94 0.29 3.62 6.95
N ILE A 95 1.60 3.52 6.81
CA ILE A 95 2.34 4.28 5.83
C ILE A 95 2.98 3.30 4.85
N ALA A 96 2.96 3.64 3.58
CA ALA A 96 3.52 2.78 2.56
C ALA A 96 5.04 2.88 2.58
N LEU A 97 5.70 1.75 2.78
CA LEU A 97 7.14 1.69 2.79
C LEU A 97 7.71 1.61 1.39
N TYR A 98 6.92 1.15 0.44
CA TYR A 98 7.33 0.98 -0.94
C TYR A 98 6.22 1.48 -1.84
N GLY A 99 6.54 1.80 -3.05
CA GLY A 99 5.56 2.26 -4.00
C GLY A 99 6.17 3.19 -5.00
N ALA A 100 5.33 3.88 -5.75
CA ALA A 100 5.79 4.84 -6.73
C ALA A 100 6.34 6.07 -6.04
N PHE A 101 7.40 6.63 -6.58
CA PHE A 101 7.97 7.82 -5.98
C PHE A 101 7.14 9.02 -6.40
N PRO A 102 6.61 9.80 -5.46
CA PRO A 102 5.81 10.95 -5.83
C PRO A 102 6.69 12.06 -6.40
N LEU A 103 6.26 12.62 -7.50
CA LEU A 103 7.01 13.70 -8.10
C LEU A 103 6.46 15.02 -7.61
N ARG A 104 7.36 15.94 -7.31
CA ARG A 104 6.94 17.25 -6.89
C ARG A 104 6.99 18.16 -8.11
N GLU A 105 5.92 18.84 -8.37
CA GLU A 105 5.88 19.70 -9.51
C GLU A 105 6.00 21.14 -9.19
#